data_763e7d5b6dde762171ae8e9135534184
#
_entry.id   763e7d5b6dde762171ae8e9135534184
#
_cell.length_a   1.000
_cell.length_b   1.000
_cell.length_c   1.000
_cell.angle_alpha   90.00
_cell.angle_beta   90.00
_cell.angle_gamma   90.00
#
_symmetry.space_group_name_H-M   'P 1'
#
loop_
_entity.id
_entity.type
_entity.pdbx_description
1 polymer ?
#
loop_
_entity_poly.entity_id
_entity_poly.type
_entity_poly.pdbx_seq_one_letter_code
_entity_poly.pdbx_strand_id
1 'polypeptide(L)'
;MAVFLVTGASTGIGLATARALRAAGETVVGISRSGREDTEVADLSTEEGVREAVAIARRQGPIRGLVLNAATGSARDGSVADLTAADWRETMAINLDSPFLTMHEAWSDLIADGAGRIVMVASTAATVGAPGMTAYSASKAALLGMMRVVAQDGAPHGLTCNAVLPGWVRTEMSERSAVATAEQTKRSVAEVWAERNAGYAAGRVVEPEEVGDVIAFLCSRAASGVSGEEIRIALGDVW
;
A
#
# COMPACT_ATOMS: atom_id res chain seq x y z
N MET A 1 -14.37 2.13 20.55
CA MET A 1 -13.82 3.11 19.55
C MET A 1 -13.68 2.40 18.23
N ALA A 2 -13.85 3.08 17.12
CA ALA A 2 -13.64 2.49 15.79
C ALA A 2 -12.14 2.37 15.48
N VAL A 3 -11.78 1.40 14.64
CA VAL A 3 -10.37 1.05 14.37
C VAL A 3 -10.01 1.28 12.92
N PHE A 4 -8.74 1.63 12.68
CA PHE A 4 -8.09 1.55 11.37
C PHE A 4 -7.20 0.31 11.32
N LEU A 5 -7.41 -0.53 10.32
CA LEU A 5 -6.55 -1.67 10.02
C LEU A 5 -5.52 -1.26 8.97
N VAL A 6 -4.23 -1.35 9.32
CA VAL A 6 -3.11 -1.02 8.42
C VAL A 6 -2.32 -2.28 8.12
N THR A 7 -2.33 -2.72 6.88
CA THR A 7 -1.58 -3.90 6.43
C THR A 7 -0.13 -3.55 6.08
N GLY A 8 0.82 -4.43 6.39
CA GLY A 8 2.25 -4.17 6.18
C GLY A 8 2.79 -3.03 7.06
N ALA A 9 2.31 -2.91 8.30
CA ALA A 9 2.55 -1.77 9.18
C ALA A 9 3.89 -1.83 9.95
N SER A 10 4.74 -2.84 9.75
CA SER A 10 5.99 -2.99 10.50
C SER A 10 7.16 -2.18 9.96
N THR A 11 7.07 -1.63 8.75
CA THR A 11 8.16 -0.88 8.10
C THR A 11 7.64 0.14 7.08
N GLY A 12 8.48 1.06 6.65
CA GLY A 12 8.25 1.95 5.52
C GLY A 12 6.94 2.72 5.59
N ILE A 13 6.20 2.76 4.48
CA ILE A 13 4.94 3.53 4.34
C ILE A 13 3.89 3.07 5.37
N GLY A 14 3.73 1.76 5.58
CA GLY A 14 2.73 1.24 6.51
C GLY A 14 3.01 1.67 7.96
N LEU A 15 4.27 1.65 8.39
CA LEU A 15 4.67 2.12 9.71
C LEU A 15 4.47 3.63 9.86
N ALA A 16 4.90 4.42 8.87
CA ALA A 16 4.70 5.86 8.86
C ALA A 16 3.20 6.22 8.92
N THR A 17 2.38 5.52 8.14
CA THR A 17 0.91 5.67 8.17
C THR A 17 0.32 5.33 9.53
N ALA A 18 0.73 4.22 10.14
CA ALA A 18 0.24 3.82 11.45
C ALA A 18 0.58 4.87 12.52
N ARG A 19 1.78 5.44 12.45
CA ARG A 19 2.22 6.54 13.34
C ARG A 19 1.41 7.82 13.10
N ALA A 20 1.19 8.22 11.85
CA ALA A 20 0.41 9.41 11.51
C ALA A 20 -1.05 9.30 11.97
N LEU A 21 -1.69 8.15 11.76
CA LEU A 21 -3.06 7.89 12.24
C LEU A 21 -3.15 7.92 13.77
N ARG A 22 -2.19 7.30 14.48
CA ARG A 22 -2.15 7.36 15.97
C ARG A 22 -1.92 8.78 16.47
N ALA A 23 -1.08 9.56 15.81
CA ALA A 23 -0.86 10.97 16.14
C ALA A 23 -2.13 11.83 15.91
N ALA A 24 -2.99 11.44 14.96
CA ALA A 24 -4.30 12.05 14.74
C ALA A 24 -5.37 11.56 15.75
N GLY A 25 -5.02 10.71 16.72
CA GLY A 25 -5.92 10.21 17.76
C GLY A 25 -6.73 8.96 17.37
N GLU A 26 -6.39 8.32 16.25
CA GLU A 26 -7.07 7.12 15.79
C GLU A 26 -6.53 5.85 16.47
N THR A 27 -7.41 4.88 16.72
CA THR A 27 -7.02 3.54 17.14
C THR A 27 -6.56 2.75 15.92
N VAL A 28 -5.32 2.24 15.95
CA VAL A 28 -4.70 1.57 14.80
C VAL A 28 -4.27 0.15 15.17
N VAL A 29 -4.76 -0.81 14.42
CA VAL A 29 -4.25 -2.19 14.42
C VAL A 29 -3.37 -2.37 13.19
N GLY A 30 -2.07 -2.54 13.43
CA GLY A 30 -1.09 -2.86 12.40
C GLY A 30 -0.95 -4.37 12.22
N ILE A 31 -0.92 -4.84 10.99
CA ILE A 31 -0.67 -6.25 10.66
C ILE A 31 0.65 -6.37 9.91
N SER A 32 1.45 -7.35 10.30
CA SER A 32 2.66 -7.74 9.57
C SER A 32 2.97 -9.23 9.73
N ARG A 33 3.87 -9.76 8.93
CA ARG A 33 4.38 -11.13 9.09
C ARG A 33 5.40 -11.26 10.24
N SER A 34 6.03 -10.16 10.64
CA SER A 34 7.15 -10.16 11.58
C SER A 34 6.78 -9.85 13.03
N GLY A 35 5.62 -9.26 13.29
CA GLY A 35 5.22 -8.79 14.61
C GLY A 35 6.08 -7.63 15.17
N ARG A 36 6.91 -6.98 14.34
CA ARG A 36 7.73 -5.82 14.77
C ARG A 36 6.87 -4.56 14.89
N GLU A 37 7.35 -3.56 15.62
CA GLU A 37 6.75 -2.22 15.74
C GLU A 37 5.27 -2.27 16.20
N ASP A 38 4.99 -3.07 17.23
CA ASP A 38 3.65 -3.24 17.81
C ASP A 38 2.59 -3.68 16.78
N THR A 39 3.00 -4.51 15.80
CA THR A 39 2.08 -5.12 14.85
C THR A 39 1.69 -6.53 15.29
N GLU A 40 0.43 -6.87 15.03
CA GLU A 40 -0.07 -8.23 15.15
C GLU A 40 0.39 -9.08 13.96
N VAL A 41 0.52 -10.40 14.18
CA VAL A 41 1.04 -11.32 13.18
C VAL A 41 -0.08 -11.96 12.39
N ALA A 42 -0.08 -11.79 11.07
CA ALA A 42 -0.90 -12.57 10.15
C ALA A 42 -0.23 -12.65 8.77
N ASP A 43 -0.42 -13.78 8.08
CA ASP A 43 0.07 -13.99 6.72
C ASP A 43 -1.01 -13.65 5.69
N LEU A 44 -0.94 -12.47 5.16
CA LEU A 44 -1.90 -11.94 4.19
C LEU A 44 -1.79 -12.58 2.79
N SER A 45 -0.88 -13.53 2.58
CA SER A 45 -0.82 -14.31 1.33
C SER A 45 -1.89 -15.40 1.25
N THR A 46 -2.63 -15.62 2.34
CA THR A 46 -3.66 -16.65 2.45
C THR A 46 -4.99 -16.05 2.88
N GLU A 47 -6.10 -16.66 2.45
CA GLU A 47 -7.46 -16.24 2.89
C GLU A 47 -7.62 -16.38 4.40
N GLU A 48 -7.06 -17.42 5.02
CA GLU A 48 -7.11 -17.64 6.45
C GLU A 48 -6.41 -16.52 7.23
N GLY A 49 -5.21 -16.14 6.79
CA GLY A 49 -4.46 -15.04 7.41
C GLY A 49 -5.14 -13.69 7.24
N VAL A 50 -5.83 -13.46 6.11
CA VAL A 50 -6.67 -12.24 5.93
C VAL A 50 -7.85 -12.25 6.92
N ARG A 51 -8.58 -13.38 7.07
CA ARG A 51 -9.66 -13.49 8.05
C ARG A 51 -9.16 -13.29 9.48
N GLU A 52 -7.98 -13.84 9.80
CA GLU A 52 -7.34 -13.64 11.10
C GLU A 52 -7.01 -12.15 11.33
N ALA A 53 -6.41 -11.46 10.37
CA ALA A 53 -6.09 -10.04 10.45
C ALA A 53 -7.34 -9.18 10.73
N VAL A 54 -8.44 -9.43 10.02
CA VAL A 54 -9.71 -8.74 10.23
C VAL A 54 -10.31 -9.08 11.61
N ALA A 55 -10.25 -10.34 12.03
CA ALA A 55 -10.71 -10.76 13.35
C ALA A 55 -9.88 -10.11 14.47
N ILE A 56 -8.57 -9.99 14.30
CA ILE A 56 -7.69 -9.27 15.25
C ILE A 56 -8.15 -7.81 15.38
N ALA A 57 -8.37 -7.13 14.26
CA ALA A 57 -8.83 -5.74 14.30
C ALA A 57 -10.20 -5.60 14.99
N ARG A 58 -11.16 -6.47 14.68
CA ARG A 58 -12.49 -6.48 15.29
C ARG A 58 -12.48 -6.68 16.80
N ARG A 59 -11.47 -7.35 17.36
CA ARG A 59 -11.32 -7.46 18.84
C ARG A 59 -11.05 -6.12 19.51
N GLN A 60 -10.52 -5.15 18.79
CA GLN A 60 -10.26 -3.79 19.27
C GLN A 60 -11.45 -2.84 19.03
N GLY A 61 -12.33 -3.17 18.09
CA GLY A 61 -13.55 -2.40 17.76
C GLY A 61 -13.99 -2.59 16.32
N PRO A 62 -15.13 -2.00 15.91
CA PRO A 62 -15.59 -2.02 14.53
C PRO A 62 -14.58 -1.34 13.60
N ILE A 63 -14.35 -1.93 12.44
CA ILE A 63 -13.37 -1.42 11.48
C ILE A 63 -13.98 -0.26 10.70
N ARG A 64 -13.50 0.97 10.94
CA ARG A 64 -13.90 2.16 10.20
C ARG A 64 -12.99 2.44 9.00
N GLY A 65 -11.76 1.98 9.02
CA GLY A 65 -10.85 2.26 7.92
C GLY A 65 -9.87 1.15 7.62
N LEU A 66 -9.52 1.05 6.33
CA LEU A 66 -8.51 0.14 5.83
C LEU A 66 -7.40 0.93 5.11
N VAL A 67 -6.16 0.64 5.47
CA VAL A 67 -5.00 1.02 4.68
C VAL A 67 -4.36 -0.24 4.11
N LEU A 68 -4.59 -0.47 2.83
CA LEU A 68 -4.17 -1.66 2.09
C LEU A 68 -2.76 -1.40 1.52
N ASN A 69 -1.74 -1.57 2.37
CA ASN A 69 -0.36 -1.23 2.08
C ASN A 69 0.55 -2.47 1.91
N ALA A 70 0.19 -3.61 2.51
CA ALA A 70 1.00 -4.82 2.38
C ALA A 70 1.25 -5.15 0.91
N ALA A 71 2.51 -5.32 0.57
CA ALA A 71 2.92 -5.65 -0.79
C ALA A 71 4.27 -6.38 -0.79
N THR A 72 4.49 -7.15 -1.83
CA THR A 72 5.83 -7.60 -2.23
C THR A 72 6.25 -6.84 -3.48
N GLY A 73 7.56 -6.58 -3.62
CA GLY A 73 8.14 -6.19 -4.89
C GLY A 73 8.05 -7.34 -5.88
N SER A 74 8.60 -7.18 -7.08
CA SER A 74 8.75 -8.32 -7.96
C SER A 74 9.61 -9.38 -7.26
N ALA A 75 9.11 -10.61 -7.19
CA ALA A 75 9.87 -11.72 -6.61
C ALA A 75 11.17 -11.98 -7.41
N ARG A 76 11.13 -11.61 -8.69
CA ARG A 76 12.28 -11.64 -9.60
C ARG A 76 12.12 -10.49 -10.61
N ASP A 77 13.02 -9.52 -10.56
CA ASP A 77 13.14 -8.51 -11.60
C ASP A 77 13.74 -9.16 -12.85
N GLY A 78 13.08 -8.98 -13.99
CA GLY A 78 13.48 -9.59 -15.25
C GLY A 78 12.46 -9.32 -16.35
N SER A 79 12.77 -9.72 -17.59
CA SER A 79 11.82 -9.60 -18.68
C SER A 79 10.59 -10.49 -18.45
N VAL A 80 9.54 -10.28 -19.22
CA VAL A 80 8.34 -11.15 -19.15
C VAL A 80 8.68 -12.62 -19.44
N ALA A 81 9.77 -12.90 -20.17
CA ALA A 81 10.23 -14.24 -20.46
C ALA A 81 10.87 -14.94 -19.25
N ASP A 82 11.40 -14.16 -18.31
CA ASP A 82 12.09 -14.69 -17.12
C ASP A 82 11.12 -14.93 -15.94
N LEU A 83 9.94 -14.31 -16.00
CA LEU A 83 8.93 -14.41 -14.96
C LEU A 83 8.22 -15.75 -15.01
N THR A 84 8.28 -16.51 -13.91
CA THR A 84 7.55 -17.78 -13.82
C THR A 84 6.09 -17.55 -13.41
N ALA A 85 5.22 -18.54 -13.70
CA ALA A 85 3.85 -18.51 -13.24
C ALA A 85 3.72 -18.53 -11.69
N ALA A 86 4.72 -19.06 -10.99
CA ALA A 86 4.77 -19.03 -9.52
C ALA A 86 5.05 -17.60 -9.01
N ASP A 87 6.06 -16.93 -9.56
CA ASP A 87 6.40 -15.53 -9.21
C ASP A 87 5.21 -14.61 -9.45
N TRP A 88 4.51 -14.79 -10.58
CA TRP A 88 3.27 -14.07 -10.90
C TRP A 88 2.21 -14.28 -9.81
N ARG A 89 1.89 -15.54 -9.47
CA ARG A 89 0.84 -15.85 -8.49
C ARG A 89 1.19 -15.34 -7.10
N GLU A 90 2.44 -15.46 -6.67
CA GLU A 90 2.90 -14.93 -5.38
C GLU A 90 2.70 -13.41 -5.30
N THR A 91 3.08 -12.69 -6.36
CA THR A 91 2.88 -11.23 -6.41
C THR A 91 1.39 -10.87 -6.37
N MET A 92 0.56 -11.57 -7.15
CA MET A 92 -0.89 -11.29 -7.19
C MET A 92 -1.56 -11.60 -5.84
N ALA A 93 -1.22 -12.70 -5.19
CA ALA A 93 -1.79 -13.09 -3.91
C ALA A 93 -1.64 -11.98 -2.84
N ILE A 94 -0.44 -11.38 -2.73
CA ILE A 94 -0.18 -10.34 -1.75
C ILE A 94 -0.69 -8.97 -2.22
N ASN A 95 -0.43 -8.60 -3.49
CA ASN A 95 -0.63 -7.23 -3.94
C ASN A 95 -2.06 -6.94 -4.39
N LEU A 96 -2.84 -7.97 -4.75
CA LEU A 96 -4.18 -7.82 -5.30
C LEU A 96 -5.24 -8.63 -4.54
N ASP A 97 -5.02 -9.95 -4.35
CA ASP A 97 -6.03 -10.80 -3.73
C ASP A 97 -6.20 -10.44 -2.24
N SER A 98 -5.11 -10.21 -1.52
CA SER A 98 -5.15 -9.77 -0.11
C SER A 98 -5.93 -8.46 0.10
N PRO A 99 -5.69 -7.36 -0.65
CA PRO A 99 -6.54 -6.18 -0.61
C PRO A 99 -8.03 -6.46 -0.84
N PHE A 100 -8.36 -7.24 -1.86
CA PHE A 100 -9.73 -7.62 -2.16
C PHE A 100 -10.37 -8.38 -0.98
N LEU A 101 -9.72 -9.43 -0.52
CA LEU A 101 -10.22 -10.26 0.58
C LEU A 101 -10.37 -9.45 1.88
N THR A 102 -9.41 -8.55 2.18
CA THR A 102 -9.50 -7.69 3.37
C THR A 102 -10.71 -6.76 3.31
N MET A 103 -10.99 -6.17 2.16
CA MET A 103 -12.19 -5.34 1.97
C MET A 103 -13.46 -6.17 2.06
N HIS A 104 -13.48 -7.34 1.43
CA HIS A 104 -14.63 -8.25 1.45
C HIS A 104 -14.99 -8.64 2.88
N GLU A 105 -14.03 -9.07 3.67
CA GLU A 105 -14.21 -9.47 5.07
C GLU A 105 -14.64 -8.29 5.96
N ALA A 106 -14.13 -7.09 5.73
CA ALA A 106 -14.44 -5.92 6.55
C ALA A 106 -15.63 -5.08 6.04
N TRP A 107 -16.24 -5.44 4.91
CA TRP A 107 -17.24 -4.61 4.23
C TRP A 107 -18.38 -4.14 5.11
N SER A 108 -18.97 -5.06 5.89
CA SER A 108 -20.08 -4.74 6.78
C SER A 108 -19.74 -3.69 7.84
N ASP A 109 -18.50 -3.71 8.36
CA ASP A 109 -18.05 -2.71 9.33
C ASP A 109 -17.88 -1.35 8.66
N LEU A 110 -17.26 -1.34 7.46
CA LEU A 110 -16.91 -0.13 6.72
C LEU A 110 -18.12 0.69 6.29
N ILE A 111 -19.26 0.05 6.05
CA ILE A 111 -20.50 0.74 5.63
C ILE A 111 -21.47 1.02 6.79
N ALA A 112 -21.13 0.64 8.03
CA ALA A 112 -22.08 0.63 9.14
C ALA A 112 -22.44 2.03 9.67
N ASP A 113 -21.48 2.96 9.69
CA ASP A 113 -21.60 4.28 10.37
C ASP A 113 -21.57 5.50 9.45
N GLY A 114 -21.51 5.28 8.14
CA GLY A 114 -21.45 6.37 7.16
C GLY A 114 -20.13 7.12 7.11
N ALA A 115 -19.06 6.56 7.66
CA ALA A 115 -17.75 7.21 7.78
C ALA A 115 -16.58 6.29 7.35
N GLY A 116 -16.85 5.24 6.60
CA GLY A 116 -15.83 4.29 6.14
C GLY A 116 -14.74 4.92 5.28
N ARG A 117 -13.50 4.48 5.43
CA ARG A 117 -12.33 4.98 4.69
C ARG A 117 -11.47 3.82 4.19
N ILE A 118 -11.21 3.81 2.89
CA ILE A 118 -10.28 2.85 2.29
C ILE A 118 -9.20 3.63 1.53
N VAL A 119 -7.94 3.33 1.82
CA VAL A 119 -6.80 3.85 1.05
C VAL A 119 -5.95 2.67 0.57
N MET A 120 -5.81 2.55 -0.74
CA MET A 120 -4.95 1.54 -1.38
C MET A 120 -3.58 2.15 -1.69
N VAL A 121 -2.52 1.50 -1.26
CA VAL A 121 -1.16 1.91 -1.63
C VAL A 121 -0.78 1.23 -2.94
N ALA A 122 -1.03 1.95 -4.04
CA ALA A 122 -0.62 1.55 -5.38
C ALA A 122 0.86 1.89 -5.65
N SER A 123 1.18 2.48 -6.77
CA SER A 123 2.51 2.93 -7.17
C SER A 123 2.39 3.78 -8.45
N THR A 124 3.35 4.64 -8.75
CA THR A 124 3.49 5.23 -10.09
C THR A 124 3.66 4.15 -11.17
N ALA A 125 4.24 2.99 -10.83
CA ALA A 125 4.33 1.82 -11.71
C ALA A 125 2.96 1.24 -12.15
N ALA A 126 1.85 1.68 -11.54
CA ALA A 126 0.50 1.36 -11.98
C ALA A 126 0.07 2.10 -13.26
N THR A 127 0.69 3.24 -13.54
CA THR A 127 0.33 4.13 -14.65
C THR A 127 1.42 4.23 -15.72
N VAL A 128 2.66 3.88 -15.37
CA VAL A 128 3.80 3.83 -16.29
C VAL A 128 4.51 2.49 -16.17
N GLY A 129 4.92 1.93 -17.30
CA GLY A 129 5.67 0.67 -17.31
C GLY A 129 7.08 0.86 -16.77
N ALA A 130 7.48 -0.01 -15.85
CA ALA A 130 8.86 -0.11 -15.41
C ALA A 130 9.46 -1.43 -15.92
N PRO A 131 10.57 -1.41 -16.66
CA PRO A 131 11.21 -2.64 -17.13
C PRO A 131 11.49 -3.62 -16.00
N GLY A 132 11.21 -4.90 -16.23
CA GLY A 132 11.41 -5.95 -15.23
C GLY A 132 10.33 -6.09 -14.16
N MET A 133 9.33 -5.21 -14.11
CA MET A 133 8.31 -5.17 -13.06
C MET A 133 6.92 -5.63 -13.52
N THR A 134 6.83 -6.60 -14.42
CA THR A 134 5.56 -7.01 -15.06
C THR A 134 4.48 -7.37 -14.04
N ALA A 135 4.73 -8.31 -13.11
CA ALA A 135 3.74 -8.74 -12.13
C ALA A 135 3.38 -7.60 -11.15
N TYR A 136 4.40 -6.87 -10.68
CA TYR A 136 4.20 -5.74 -9.77
C TYR A 136 3.35 -4.64 -10.41
N SER A 137 3.73 -4.16 -11.60
CA SER A 137 2.98 -3.10 -12.31
C SER A 137 1.55 -3.53 -12.61
N ALA A 138 1.36 -4.78 -13.08
CA ALA A 138 0.01 -5.32 -13.33
C ALA A 138 -0.82 -5.36 -12.05
N SER A 139 -0.26 -5.83 -10.91
CA SER A 139 -0.97 -5.87 -9.63
C SER A 139 -1.35 -4.47 -9.14
N LYS A 140 -0.45 -3.50 -9.27
CA LYS A 140 -0.70 -2.11 -8.84
C LYS A 140 -1.68 -1.37 -9.77
N ALA A 141 -1.68 -1.67 -11.06
CA ALA A 141 -2.69 -1.16 -12.01
C ALA A 141 -4.09 -1.75 -11.72
N ALA A 142 -4.18 -3.03 -11.37
CA ALA A 142 -5.44 -3.66 -10.99
C ALA A 142 -6.08 -3.02 -9.74
N LEU A 143 -5.29 -2.56 -8.76
CA LEU A 143 -5.79 -1.83 -7.61
C LEU A 143 -6.55 -0.56 -8.01
N LEU A 144 -6.11 0.15 -9.05
CA LEU A 144 -6.78 1.37 -9.52
C LEU A 144 -8.16 1.08 -10.09
N GLY A 145 -8.29 -0.01 -10.84
CA GLY A 145 -9.59 -0.49 -11.33
C GLY A 145 -10.54 -0.85 -10.19
N MET A 146 -10.04 -1.62 -9.22
CA MET A 146 -10.79 -2.04 -8.04
C MET A 146 -11.21 -0.83 -7.19
N MET A 147 -10.30 0.10 -6.93
CA MET A 147 -10.55 1.33 -6.16
C MET A 147 -11.72 2.14 -6.74
N ARG A 148 -11.77 2.32 -8.07
CA ARG A 148 -12.83 3.09 -8.73
C ARG A 148 -14.21 2.46 -8.54
N VAL A 149 -14.31 1.12 -8.61
CA VAL A 149 -15.56 0.39 -8.38
C VAL A 149 -15.97 0.49 -6.91
N VAL A 150 -15.04 0.21 -5.98
CA VAL A 150 -15.29 0.26 -4.53
C VAL A 150 -15.71 1.67 -4.09
N ALA A 151 -15.15 2.73 -4.69
CA ALA A 151 -15.55 4.10 -4.41
C ALA A 151 -17.04 4.36 -4.78
N GLN A 152 -17.52 3.78 -5.89
CA GLN A 152 -18.91 3.91 -6.32
C GLN A 152 -19.86 3.06 -5.45
N ASP A 153 -19.47 1.83 -5.16
CA ASP A 153 -20.27 0.90 -4.34
C ASP A 153 -20.40 1.41 -2.90
N GLY A 154 -19.34 2.05 -2.39
CA GLY A 154 -19.30 2.59 -1.03
C GLY A 154 -19.98 3.96 -0.85
N ALA A 155 -20.08 4.76 -1.93
CA ALA A 155 -20.59 6.13 -1.86
C ALA A 155 -22.00 6.27 -1.24
N PRO A 156 -22.99 5.38 -1.56
CA PRO A 156 -24.32 5.45 -0.91
C PRO A 156 -24.27 5.24 0.60
N HIS A 157 -23.18 4.67 1.12
CA HIS A 157 -22.95 4.38 2.53
C HIS A 157 -21.99 5.38 3.20
N GLY A 158 -21.62 6.49 2.53
CA GLY A 158 -20.67 7.48 3.07
C GLY A 158 -19.21 6.99 3.16
N LEU A 159 -18.89 5.84 2.55
CA LEU A 159 -17.55 5.32 2.45
C LEU A 159 -16.79 6.03 1.32
N THR A 160 -15.52 6.37 1.55
CA THR A 160 -14.61 6.82 0.50
C THR A 160 -13.51 5.77 0.24
N CYS A 161 -13.15 5.60 -1.02
CA CYS A 161 -12.05 4.74 -1.44
C CYS A 161 -11.13 5.51 -2.39
N ASN A 162 -9.84 5.58 -2.07
CA ASN A 162 -8.83 6.27 -2.87
C ASN A 162 -7.56 5.43 -3.01
N ALA A 163 -6.73 5.74 -3.99
CA ALA A 163 -5.42 5.17 -4.15
C ALA A 163 -4.33 6.24 -4.04
N VAL A 164 -3.26 5.96 -3.31
CA VAL A 164 -2.03 6.75 -3.39
C VAL A 164 -1.04 6.05 -4.31
N LEU A 165 -0.35 6.83 -5.14
CA LEU A 165 0.63 6.35 -6.13
C LEU A 165 2.01 6.93 -5.78
N PRO A 166 2.73 6.33 -4.81
CA PRO A 166 4.09 6.75 -4.51
C PRO A 166 5.04 6.47 -5.68
N GLY A 167 6.00 7.36 -5.89
CA GLY A 167 7.21 7.06 -6.67
C GLY A 167 8.20 6.22 -5.86
N TRP A 168 9.51 6.45 -6.07
CA TRP A 168 10.52 5.85 -5.18
C TRP A 168 10.41 6.46 -3.78
N VAL A 169 10.24 5.59 -2.78
CA VAL A 169 10.16 5.97 -1.36
C VAL A 169 11.33 5.34 -0.63
N ARG A 170 11.95 6.04 0.31
CA ARG A 170 13.07 5.54 1.10
C ARG A 170 12.61 4.52 2.15
N THR A 171 12.50 3.27 1.74
CA THR A 171 12.00 2.14 2.54
C THR A 171 12.98 0.96 2.49
N GLU A 172 12.82 0.01 3.40
CA GLU A 172 13.56 -1.27 3.33
C GLU A 172 13.32 -2.02 2.01
N MET A 173 12.13 -1.93 1.43
CA MET A 173 11.82 -2.54 0.13
C MET A 173 12.66 -1.90 -0.99
N SER A 174 12.71 -0.57 -1.01
CA SER A 174 13.50 0.18 -2.00
C SER A 174 15.00 -0.02 -1.80
N GLU A 175 15.46 -0.18 -0.56
CA GLU A 175 16.85 -0.49 -0.26
C GLU A 175 17.23 -1.87 -0.81
N ARG A 176 16.41 -2.90 -0.56
CA ARG A 176 16.63 -4.24 -1.14
C ARG A 176 16.68 -4.19 -2.68
N SER A 177 15.77 -3.41 -3.29
CA SER A 177 15.78 -3.20 -4.74
C SER A 177 17.05 -2.47 -5.20
N ALA A 178 17.56 -1.50 -4.44
CA ALA A 178 18.81 -0.81 -4.78
C ALA A 178 20.02 -1.74 -4.72
N VAL A 179 20.09 -2.61 -3.72
CA VAL A 179 21.12 -3.64 -3.60
C VAL A 179 21.08 -4.60 -4.80
N ALA A 180 19.91 -5.13 -5.13
CA ALA A 180 19.75 -6.03 -6.28
C ALA A 180 20.15 -5.35 -7.61
N THR A 181 19.73 -4.08 -7.81
CA THR A 181 20.12 -3.31 -9.00
C THR A 181 21.65 -3.09 -9.05
N ALA A 182 22.27 -2.76 -7.91
CA ALA A 182 23.70 -2.56 -7.81
C ALA A 182 24.49 -3.81 -8.21
N GLU A 183 24.08 -4.99 -7.74
CA GLU A 183 24.67 -6.29 -8.08
C GLU A 183 24.53 -6.59 -9.58
N GLN A 184 23.33 -6.43 -10.15
CA GLN A 184 23.07 -6.68 -11.58
C GLN A 184 23.83 -5.75 -12.50
N THR A 185 23.97 -4.48 -12.12
CA THR A 185 24.61 -3.43 -12.96
C THR A 185 26.09 -3.24 -12.63
N LYS A 186 26.65 -3.96 -11.65
CA LYS A 186 28.03 -3.81 -11.15
C LYS A 186 28.36 -2.38 -10.71
N ARG A 187 27.41 -1.72 -10.07
CA ARG A 187 27.50 -0.38 -9.51
C ARG A 187 27.43 -0.42 -7.99
N SER A 188 27.79 0.64 -7.32
CA SER A 188 27.54 0.78 -5.89
C SER A 188 26.07 1.11 -5.60
N VAL A 189 25.57 0.75 -4.42
CA VAL A 189 24.24 1.12 -3.94
C VAL A 189 24.07 2.65 -3.90
N ALA A 190 25.14 3.37 -3.57
CA ALA A 190 25.14 4.82 -3.55
C ALA A 190 24.90 5.44 -4.94
N GLU A 191 25.50 4.87 -5.99
CA GLU A 191 25.26 5.32 -7.36
C GLU A 191 23.82 5.04 -7.83
N VAL A 192 23.24 3.90 -7.43
CA VAL A 192 21.83 3.59 -7.71
C VAL A 192 20.90 4.60 -7.03
N TRP A 193 21.15 4.94 -5.77
CA TRP A 193 20.37 5.95 -5.07
C TRP A 193 20.58 7.36 -5.65
N ALA A 194 21.80 7.71 -6.07
CA ALA A 194 22.08 8.99 -6.72
C ALA A 194 21.28 9.14 -8.03
N GLU A 195 21.20 8.07 -8.83
CA GLU A 195 20.39 8.06 -10.05
C GLU A 195 18.90 8.20 -9.75
N ARG A 196 18.38 7.43 -8.77
CA ARG A 196 16.96 7.54 -8.33
C ARG A 196 16.63 8.96 -7.88
N ASN A 197 17.51 9.57 -7.07
CA ASN A 197 17.34 10.96 -6.62
C ASN A 197 17.35 11.96 -7.79
N ALA A 198 18.29 11.79 -8.74
CA ALA A 198 18.41 12.66 -9.90
C ALA A 198 17.22 12.57 -10.87
N GLY A 199 16.46 11.44 -10.83
CA GLY A 199 15.23 11.27 -11.58
C GLY A 199 14.09 12.19 -11.13
N TYR A 200 14.18 12.78 -9.94
CA TYR A 200 13.17 13.72 -9.42
C TYR A 200 13.63 15.16 -9.52
N ALA A 201 12.74 16.06 -9.94
CA ALA A 201 13.03 17.50 -9.99
C ALA A 201 13.43 18.07 -8.60
N ALA A 202 12.95 17.44 -7.52
CA ALA A 202 13.33 17.79 -6.14
C ALA A 202 14.74 17.32 -5.75
N GLY A 203 15.44 16.55 -6.58
CA GLY A 203 16.77 16.00 -6.28
C GLY A 203 16.79 14.93 -5.19
N ARG A 204 15.63 14.40 -4.81
CA ARG A 204 15.49 13.37 -3.80
C ARG A 204 14.28 12.48 -4.07
N VAL A 205 14.27 11.29 -3.52
CA VAL A 205 13.08 10.42 -3.45
C VAL A 205 12.14 10.87 -2.32
N VAL A 206 10.94 10.29 -2.29
CA VAL A 206 9.91 10.54 -1.27
C VAL A 206 10.31 9.87 0.05
N GLU A 207 10.00 10.49 1.18
CA GLU A 207 10.13 9.87 2.50
C GLU A 207 8.83 9.16 2.90
N PRO A 208 8.89 8.07 3.68
CA PRO A 208 7.69 7.31 4.10
C PRO A 208 6.65 8.17 4.82
N GLU A 209 7.09 9.15 5.60
CA GLU A 209 6.24 10.06 6.36
C GLU A 209 5.39 10.94 5.43
N GLU A 210 5.95 11.39 4.30
CA GLU A 210 5.21 12.19 3.31
C GLU A 210 4.04 11.40 2.70
N VAL A 211 4.19 10.09 2.54
CA VAL A 211 3.11 9.21 2.09
C VAL A 211 2.12 8.94 3.22
N GLY A 212 2.63 8.67 4.43
CA GLY A 212 1.82 8.41 5.62
C GLY A 212 0.88 9.56 5.96
N ASP A 213 1.36 10.80 5.87
CA ASP A 213 0.58 12.01 6.15
C ASP A 213 -0.57 12.20 5.14
N VAL A 214 -0.33 11.95 3.86
CA VAL A 214 -1.38 11.98 2.82
C VAL A 214 -2.42 10.89 3.08
N ILE A 215 -2.00 9.68 3.45
CA ILE A 215 -2.92 8.59 3.79
C ILE A 215 -3.75 8.97 5.03
N ALA A 216 -3.14 9.52 6.07
CA ALA A 216 -3.85 9.97 7.27
C ALA A 216 -4.87 11.07 6.94
N PHE A 217 -4.53 12.03 6.07
CA PHE A 217 -5.49 13.01 5.55
C PHE A 217 -6.67 12.33 4.85
N LEU A 218 -6.44 11.39 3.94
CA LEU A 218 -7.49 10.66 3.23
C LEU A 218 -8.39 9.83 4.15
N CYS A 219 -7.85 9.36 5.27
CA CYS A 219 -8.59 8.67 6.33
C CYS A 219 -9.41 9.64 7.22
N SER A 220 -9.14 10.93 7.17
CA SER A 220 -9.78 11.93 8.02
C SER A 220 -11.17 12.36 7.50
N ARG A 221 -11.91 13.06 8.36
CA ARG A 221 -13.17 13.70 7.98
C ARG A 221 -12.95 14.82 6.94
N ALA A 222 -11.81 15.48 6.96
CA ALA A 222 -11.50 16.57 6.02
C ALA A 222 -11.46 16.10 4.56
N ALA A 223 -11.21 14.81 4.32
CA ALA A 223 -11.20 14.20 2.99
C ALA A 223 -12.54 13.54 2.60
N SER A 224 -13.66 13.82 3.30
CA SER A 224 -14.96 13.16 3.05
C SER A 224 -15.53 13.38 1.65
N GLY A 225 -15.09 14.41 0.94
CA GLY A 225 -15.46 14.68 -0.46
C GLY A 225 -14.46 14.11 -1.48
N VAL A 226 -13.39 13.41 -1.04
CA VAL A 226 -12.38 12.82 -1.92
C VAL A 226 -12.62 11.32 -2.01
N SER A 227 -13.10 10.84 -3.16
CA SER A 227 -13.35 9.41 -3.39
C SER A 227 -13.21 9.07 -4.87
N GLY A 228 -12.59 7.93 -5.17
CA GLY A 228 -12.31 7.48 -6.53
C GLY A 228 -11.04 8.10 -7.13
N GLU A 229 -10.21 8.76 -6.31
CA GLU A 229 -9.06 9.52 -6.76
C GLU A 229 -7.74 8.74 -6.69
N GLU A 230 -6.88 9.04 -7.67
CA GLU A 230 -5.50 8.56 -7.76
C GLU A 230 -4.55 9.69 -7.37
N ILE A 231 -4.00 9.62 -6.17
CA ILE A 231 -3.15 10.69 -5.64
C ILE A 231 -1.68 10.32 -5.79
N ARG A 232 -1.02 10.97 -6.74
CA ARG A 232 0.40 10.76 -6.99
C ARG A 232 1.24 11.48 -5.93
N ILE A 233 2.21 10.75 -5.34
CA ILE A 233 3.16 11.27 -4.35
C ILE A 233 4.56 11.00 -4.90
N ALA A 234 5.04 11.90 -5.76
CA ALA A 234 6.25 11.69 -6.56
C ALA A 234 7.03 12.98 -6.81
N LEU A 235 6.93 13.98 -5.93
CA LEU A 235 7.74 15.21 -5.95
C LEU A 235 7.80 15.91 -7.31
N GLY A 236 6.66 15.95 -8.03
CA GLY A 236 6.56 16.59 -9.35
C GLY A 236 7.04 15.73 -10.52
N ASP A 237 7.41 14.48 -10.25
CA ASP A 237 7.73 13.52 -11.30
C ASP A 237 6.48 13.19 -12.14
N VAL A 238 6.63 13.28 -13.46
CA VAL A 238 5.52 13.22 -14.45
C VAL A 238 5.68 12.04 -15.42
N TRP A 239 6.21 10.92 -14.97
CA TRP A 239 6.37 9.69 -15.77
C TRP A 239 5.14 9.37 -16.59
#